data_41d9b7e0c48bf2f24f86cdb94d4367f4
#
_entry.id   41d9b7e0c48bf2f24f86cdb94d4367f4
#
_cell.length_a   1.000
_cell.length_b   1.000
_cell.length_c   1.000
_cell.angle_alpha   90.00
_cell.angle_beta   90.00
_cell.angle_gamma   90.00
#
_symmetry.space_group_name_H-M   'P 1'
#
loop_
_entity.id
_entity.type
_entity.pdbx_description
1 polymer ?
#
loop_
_entity_poly.entity_id
_entity_poly.type
_entity_poly.pdbx_seq_one_letter_code
_entity_poly.pdbx_strand_id
1 'polypeptide(L)'
;MRIGSRLFCVLGLIAGFAAQALSAEYLEGSARQKSRAYSPAVITEGGRTVWLAGQLALADAEGRNLAGNFEGQVREIFRQFDLTLKRAGGKLSDMVTMTVFINDPRNGDRFVEMRRDYFPDGHYPGSALITVSNFAVPGVAIEIQGVAVIGDKCSNASPCSPR
;
A
#
# COMPACT_ATOMS: atom_id res chain seq x y z
N MET A 1 16.08 27.29 64.55
CA MET A 1 14.89 27.40 63.70
C MET A 1 15.34 27.19 62.27
N ARG A 2 15.17 25.93 61.71
CA ARG A 2 15.64 25.56 60.36
C ARG A 2 14.39 25.45 59.45
N ILE A 3 14.29 26.33 58.47
CA ILE A 3 13.26 26.33 57.48
C ILE A 3 13.68 25.43 56.32
N GLY A 4 13.01 24.28 56.19
CA GLY A 4 13.24 23.35 55.09
C GLY A 4 12.50 23.79 53.83
N SER A 5 13.24 24.13 52.80
CA SER A 5 12.74 24.40 51.43
C SER A 5 12.38 23.08 50.76
N ARG A 6 11.11 22.86 50.47
CA ARG A 6 10.62 21.73 49.67
C ARG A 6 10.65 22.12 48.20
N LEU A 7 11.55 21.53 47.45
CA LEU A 7 11.63 21.66 46.00
C LEU A 7 10.54 20.77 45.37
N PHE A 8 9.50 21.35 44.79
CA PHE A 8 8.53 20.64 43.99
C PHE A 8 9.08 20.44 42.56
N CYS A 9 9.46 19.18 42.25
CA CYS A 9 9.73 18.78 40.88
C CYS A 9 8.39 18.58 40.12
N VAL A 10 8.07 19.51 39.25
CA VAL A 10 6.94 19.34 38.31
C VAL A 10 7.46 18.52 37.14
N LEU A 11 7.12 17.23 37.11
CA LEU A 11 7.31 16.40 35.90
C LEU A 11 6.27 16.85 34.85
N GLY A 12 6.72 17.60 33.86
CA GLY A 12 5.93 17.91 32.66
C GLY A 12 5.75 16.65 31.82
N LEU A 13 4.54 16.10 31.74
CA LEU A 13 4.17 15.11 30.73
C LEU A 13 4.22 15.78 29.34
N ILE A 14 5.25 15.51 28.57
CA ILE A 14 5.28 15.80 27.13
C ILE A 14 4.41 14.73 26.46
N ALA A 15 3.15 15.04 26.21
CA ALA A 15 2.31 14.26 25.33
C ALA A 15 2.89 14.36 23.92
N GLY A 16 3.64 13.35 23.51
CA GLY A 16 4.10 13.21 22.13
C GLY A 16 2.88 13.04 21.22
N PHE A 17 2.49 14.08 20.50
CA PHE A 17 1.60 13.96 19.36
C PHE A 17 2.35 13.09 18.33
N ALA A 18 1.96 11.82 18.21
CA ALA A 18 2.31 11.03 17.05
C ALA A 18 1.68 11.74 15.84
N ALA A 19 2.51 12.40 15.03
CA ALA A 19 2.08 12.93 13.75
C ALA A 19 1.54 11.74 12.96
N GLN A 20 0.23 11.71 12.72
CA GLN A 20 -0.35 10.74 11.81
C GLN A 20 0.33 10.96 10.47
N ALA A 21 0.99 9.93 9.96
CA ALA A 21 1.60 10.00 8.64
C ALA A 21 0.47 10.27 7.64
N LEU A 22 0.48 11.46 7.06
CA LEU A 22 -0.46 11.84 6.03
C LEU A 22 -0.28 10.85 4.87
N SER A 23 -1.37 10.32 4.39
CA SER A 23 -1.42 9.48 3.19
C SER A 23 -2.30 10.19 2.17
N ALA A 24 -2.16 9.88 0.89
CA ALA A 24 -2.93 10.46 -0.20
C ALA A 24 -4.45 10.51 0.07
N GLU A 25 -5.17 11.37 -0.62
CA GLU A 25 -6.63 11.43 -0.60
C GLU A 25 -7.20 10.40 -1.59
N TYR A 26 -7.89 9.39 -1.08
CA TYR A 26 -8.54 8.34 -1.87
C TYR A 26 -10.00 8.73 -2.09
N LEU A 27 -10.37 9.05 -3.36
CA LEU A 27 -11.74 9.42 -3.67
C LEU A 27 -12.71 8.26 -3.43
N GLU A 28 -13.86 8.60 -2.90
CA GLU A 28 -14.88 7.61 -2.60
C GLU A 28 -15.41 6.96 -3.88
N GLY A 29 -15.40 5.64 -3.92
CA GLY A 29 -15.86 4.87 -5.05
C GLY A 29 -17.34 4.51 -4.97
N SER A 30 -17.93 4.21 -6.13
CA SER A 30 -19.24 3.57 -6.24
C SER A 30 -19.27 2.22 -5.51
N ALA A 31 -20.47 1.67 -5.26
CA ALA A 31 -20.63 0.34 -4.66
C ALA A 31 -19.84 -0.73 -5.42
N ARG A 32 -19.79 -0.67 -6.77
CA ARG A 32 -18.98 -1.57 -7.59
C ARG A 32 -17.48 -1.41 -7.33
N GLN A 33 -16.96 -0.19 -7.26
CA GLN A 33 -15.54 0.06 -7.01
C GLN A 33 -15.13 -0.40 -5.61
N LYS A 34 -15.96 -0.13 -4.60
CA LYS A 34 -15.76 -0.63 -3.23
C LYS A 34 -15.75 -2.16 -3.17
N SER A 35 -16.70 -2.82 -3.86
CA SER A 35 -16.74 -4.29 -3.93
C SER A 35 -15.54 -4.88 -4.66
N ARG A 36 -14.91 -4.12 -5.56
CA ARG A 36 -13.69 -4.51 -6.29
C ARG A 36 -12.39 -4.01 -5.64
N ALA A 37 -12.48 -3.38 -4.45
CA ALA A 37 -11.34 -2.91 -3.65
C ALA A 37 -10.37 -2.00 -4.43
N TYR A 38 -10.89 -0.97 -5.13
CA TYR A 38 -10.08 0.08 -5.75
C TYR A 38 -10.77 1.44 -5.66
N SER A 39 -9.98 2.52 -5.62
CA SER A 39 -10.47 3.90 -5.68
C SER A 39 -10.58 4.37 -7.12
N PRO A 40 -11.61 5.18 -7.48
CA PRO A 40 -11.73 5.75 -8.82
C PRO A 40 -10.57 6.68 -9.17
N ALA A 41 -10.04 7.38 -8.18
CA ALA A 41 -8.85 8.20 -8.28
C ALA A 41 -8.20 8.36 -6.90
N VAL A 42 -6.93 8.70 -6.90
CA VAL A 42 -6.16 9.07 -5.71
C VAL A 42 -5.51 10.41 -6.01
N ILE A 43 -5.71 11.39 -5.12
CA ILE A 43 -5.15 12.73 -5.25
C ILE A 43 -3.95 12.82 -4.32
N THR A 44 -2.84 13.36 -4.84
CA THR A 44 -1.60 13.54 -4.10
C THR A 44 -1.10 14.97 -4.23
N GLU A 45 -0.48 15.51 -3.18
CA GLU A 45 0.15 16.82 -3.20
C GLU A 45 1.51 16.78 -2.50
N GLY A 46 2.56 17.04 -3.26
CA GLY A 46 3.92 16.93 -2.75
C GLY A 46 4.36 15.50 -2.55
N GLY A 47 5.17 15.25 -1.53
CA GLY A 47 5.74 13.93 -1.29
C GLY A 47 6.80 13.53 -2.32
N ARG A 48 7.33 12.32 -2.15
CA ARG A 48 8.32 11.72 -3.06
C ARG A 48 7.69 10.55 -3.81
N THR A 49 7.58 10.68 -5.11
CA THR A 49 7.06 9.61 -5.98
C THR A 49 8.08 8.47 -6.13
N VAL A 50 7.61 7.26 -5.93
CA VAL A 50 8.37 6.02 -6.12
C VAL A 50 7.69 5.19 -7.21
N TRP A 51 8.37 5.01 -8.32
CA TRP A 51 7.93 4.17 -9.43
C TRP A 51 8.38 2.74 -9.17
N LEU A 52 7.44 1.85 -8.90
CA LEU A 52 7.70 0.43 -8.65
C LEU A 52 7.67 -0.33 -9.98
N ALA A 53 8.75 -1.05 -10.26
CA ALA A 53 8.81 -1.95 -11.41
C ALA A 53 7.78 -3.08 -11.27
N GLY A 54 7.46 -3.74 -12.38
CA GLY A 54 6.70 -4.99 -12.36
C GLY A 54 7.37 -6.03 -11.47
N GLN A 55 6.59 -6.57 -10.53
CA GLN A 55 7.01 -7.64 -9.63
C GLN A 55 6.28 -8.92 -10.00
N LEU A 56 7.02 -9.98 -10.12
CA LEU A 56 6.55 -11.36 -10.25
C LEU A 56 7.30 -12.25 -9.25
N ALA A 57 6.81 -13.43 -8.95
CA ALA A 57 7.44 -14.32 -7.99
C ALA A 57 7.37 -15.79 -8.43
N LEU A 58 8.51 -16.42 -8.64
CA LEU A 58 8.62 -17.87 -8.89
C LEU A 58 9.12 -18.65 -7.67
N ALA A 59 9.59 -17.96 -6.65
CA ALA A 59 9.96 -18.53 -5.36
C ALA A 59 9.59 -17.55 -4.25
N ASP A 60 9.31 -18.06 -3.06
CA ASP A 60 9.14 -17.24 -1.85
C ASP A 60 10.49 -16.96 -1.16
N ALA A 61 10.42 -16.29 0.00
CA ALA A 61 11.59 -15.91 0.77
C ALA A 61 12.45 -17.10 1.24
N GLU A 62 11.85 -18.28 1.38
CA GLU A 62 12.52 -19.53 1.77
C GLU A 62 12.99 -20.35 0.56
N GLY A 63 12.82 -19.84 -0.67
CA GLY A 63 13.20 -20.51 -1.91
C GLY A 63 12.22 -21.59 -2.37
N ARG A 64 11.01 -21.69 -1.80
CA ARG A 64 10.01 -22.66 -2.23
C ARG A 64 9.42 -22.21 -3.57
N ASN A 65 9.26 -23.18 -4.47
CA ASN A 65 8.74 -22.91 -5.82
C ASN A 65 7.29 -22.45 -5.78
N LEU A 66 7.00 -21.33 -6.43
CA LEU A 66 5.67 -20.73 -6.58
C LEU A 66 5.14 -20.80 -8.03
N ALA A 67 5.81 -21.47 -8.96
CA ALA A 67 5.34 -21.58 -10.33
C ALA A 67 3.91 -22.15 -10.38
N GLY A 68 2.97 -21.43 -10.99
CA GLY A 68 1.55 -21.79 -11.06
C GLY A 68 0.76 -21.62 -9.74
N ASN A 69 1.41 -21.26 -8.64
CA ASN A 69 0.75 -20.99 -7.37
C ASN A 69 0.35 -19.51 -7.28
N PHE A 70 -0.83 -19.17 -7.82
CA PHE A 70 -1.32 -17.80 -7.90
C PHE A 70 -1.30 -17.08 -6.54
N GLU A 71 -1.87 -17.68 -5.50
CA GLU A 71 -1.93 -17.02 -4.18
C GLU A 71 -0.55 -16.86 -3.54
N GLY A 72 0.33 -17.83 -3.72
CA GLY A 72 1.72 -17.74 -3.26
C GLY A 72 2.44 -16.58 -3.94
N GLN A 73 2.26 -16.45 -5.26
CA GLN A 73 2.83 -15.34 -6.04
C GLN A 73 2.28 -14.00 -5.58
N VAL A 74 0.96 -13.86 -5.36
CA VAL A 74 0.36 -12.61 -4.82
C VAL A 74 1.01 -12.22 -3.49
N ARG A 75 1.10 -13.15 -2.54
CA ARG A 75 1.69 -12.88 -1.22
C ARG A 75 3.13 -12.43 -1.34
N GLU A 76 3.91 -13.10 -2.15
CA GLU A 76 5.33 -12.79 -2.32
C GLU A 76 5.53 -11.43 -3.02
N ILE A 77 4.73 -11.09 -4.03
CA ILE A 77 4.78 -9.79 -4.71
C ILE A 77 4.52 -8.66 -3.71
N PHE A 78 3.47 -8.75 -2.89
CA PHE A 78 3.20 -7.71 -1.89
C PHE A 78 4.29 -7.63 -0.82
N ARG A 79 4.88 -8.75 -0.42
CA ARG A 79 6.05 -8.77 0.46
C ARG A 79 7.25 -8.03 -0.17
N GLN A 80 7.52 -8.24 -1.46
CA GLN A 80 8.60 -7.57 -2.18
C GLN A 80 8.34 -6.06 -2.30
N PHE A 81 7.11 -5.64 -2.56
CA PHE A 81 6.74 -4.22 -2.55
C PHE A 81 6.95 -3.60 -1.18
N ASP A 82 6.52 -4.25 -0.11
CA ASP A 82 6.70 -3.75 1.24
C ASP A 82 8.19 -3.56 1.58
N LEU A 83 9.04 -4.54 1.25
CA LEU A 83 10.49 -4.42 1.44
C LEU A 83 11.09 -3.30 0.60
N THR A 84 10.67 -3.13 -0.65
CA THR A 84 11.17 -2.09 -1.54
C THR A 84 10.77 -0.71 -1.03
N LEU A 85 9.51 -0.54 -0.61
CA LEU A 85 9.01 0.71 -0.07
C LEU A 85 9.66 1.06 1.27
N LYS A 86 9.89 0.08 2.15
CA LYS A 86 10.65 0.30 3.40
C LYS A 86 12.07 0.79 3.13
N ARG A 87 12.76 0.24 2.15
CA ARG A 87 14.08 0.74 1.73
C ARG A 87 14.01 2.18 1.19
N ALA A 88 12.91 2.56 0.59
CA ALA A 88 12.64 3.93 0.14
C ALA A 88 12.18 4.86 1.28
N GLY A 89 12.01 4.36 2.51
CA GLY A 89 11.51 5.13 3.66
C GLY A 89 10.00 5.27 3.71
N GLY A 90 9.26 4.41 3.01
CA GLY A 90 7.80 4.35 2.95
C GLY A 90 7.24 3.02 3.44
N LYS A 91 5.98 2.79 3.12
CA LYS A 91 5.20 1.61 3.51
C LYS A 91 4.22 1.23 2.39
N LEU A 92 3.64 0.04 2.44
CA LEU A 92 2.73 -0.45 1.42
C LEU A 92 1.49 0.45 1.22
N SER A 93 0.98 1.05 2.30
CA SER A 93 -0.14 1.99 2.25
C SER A 93 0.19 3.35 1.58
N ASP A 94 1.43 3.59 1.19
CA ASP A 94 1.80 4.76 0.37
C ASP A 94 1.57 4.51 -1.13
N MET A 95 1.16 3.29 -1.52
CA MET A 95 0.81 3.00 -2.90
C MET A 95 -0.47 3.74 -3.32
N VAL A 96 -0.38 4.54 -4.38
CA VAL A 96 -1.49 5.34 -4.90
C VAL A 96 -2.12 4.75 -6.16
N THR A 97 -1.37 3.93 -6.89
CA THR A 97 -1.91 3.19 -8.04
C THR A 97 -1.17 1.87 -8.25
N MET A 98 -1.87 0.90 -8.87
CA MET A 98 -1.29 -0.35 -9.34
C MET A 98 -1.96 -0.83 -10.64
N THR A 99 -1.17 -1.45 -11.50
CA THR A 99 -1.67 -2.25 -12.62
C THR A 99 -1.35 -3.71 -12.34
N VAL A 100 -2.37 -4.54 -12.42
CA VAL A 100 -2.31 -5.97 -12.13
C VAL A 100 -2.56 -6.74 -13.40
N PHE A 101 -1.63 -7.57 -13.78
CA PHE A 101 -1.74 -8.47 -14.93
C PHE A 101 -1.92 -9.90 -14.42
N ILE A 102 -2.88 -10.63 -14.97
CA ILE A 102 -3.14 -12.05 -14.67
C ILE A 102 -3.27 -12.81 -15.99
N ASN A 103 -2.87 -14.07 -16.02
CA ASN A 103 -3.04 -14.92 -17.22
C ASN A 103 -4.33 -15.74 -17.21
N ASP A 104 -5.04 -15.79 -16.08
CA ASP A 104 -6.32 -16.49 -15.96
C ASP A 104 -7.36 -15.56 -15.32
N PRO A 105 -8.43 -15.17 -16.07
CA PRO A 105 -9.46 -14.28 -15.55
C PRO A 105 -10.20 -14.83 -14.33
N ARG A 106 -10.20 -16.16 -14.11
CA ARG A 106 -10.81 -16.81 -12.94
C ARG A 106 -10.12 -16.40 -11.63
N ASN A 107 -8.87 -15.99 -11.69
CA ASN A 107 -8.11 -15.47 -10.54
C ASN A 107 -8.48 -14.04 -10.14
N GLY A 108 -9.28 -13.33 -10.94
CA GLY A 108 -9.57 -11.91 -10.73
C GLY A 108 -10.29 -11.64 -9.40
N ASP A 109 -11.31 -12.43 -9.07
CA ASP A 109 -12.05 -12.25 -7.81
C ASP A 109 -11.18 -12.62 -6.62
N ARG A 110 -10.40 -13.69 -6.72
CA ARG A 110 -9.47 -14.09 -5.67
C ARG A 110 -8.40 -13.03 -5.40
N PHE A 111 -7.86 -12.40 -6.45
CA PHE A 111 -6.95 -11.27 -6.27
C PHE A 111 -7.61 -10.12 -5.50
N VAL A 112 -8.86 -9.77 -5.84
CA VAL A 112 -9.60 -8.69 -5.15
C VAL A 112 -9.80 -8.99 -3.67
N GLU A 113 -10.11 -10.24 -3.32
CA GLU A 113 -10.21 -10.67 -1.91
C GLU A 113 -8.87 -10.49 -1.18
N MET A 114 -7.78 -11.06 -1.73
CA MET A 114 -6.46 -10.98 -1.13
C MET A 114 -5.95 -9.55 -0.99
N ARG A 115 -6.22 -8.68 -1.98
CA ARG A 115 -5.80 -7.27 -1.93
C ARG A 115 -6.33 -6.53 -0.71
N ARG A 116 -7.53 -6.87 -0.20
CA ARG A 116 -8.12 -6.23 0.98
C ARG A 116 -7.25 -6.36 2.22
N ASP A 117 -6.56 -7.49 2.36
CA ASP A 117 -5.71 -7.77 3.52
C ASP A 117 -4.50 -6.82 3.58
N TYR A 118 -4.08 -6.29 2.42
CA TYR A 118 -2.94 -5.37 2.32
C TYR A 118 -3.32 -3.89 2.48
N PHE A 119 -4.62 -3.57 2.40
CA PHE A 119 -5.17 -2.22 2.56
C PHE A 119 -6.37 -2.25 3.51
N PRO A 120 -6.15 -2.59 4.80
CA PRO A 120 -7.23 -2.83 5.77
C PRO A 120 -8.08 -1.60 6.06
N ASP A 121 -7.51 -0.40 5.89
CA ASP A 121 -8.21 0.87 6.12
C ASP A 121 -9.21 1.22 4.99
N GLY A 122 -9.29 0.37 3.95
CA GLY A 122 -10.14 0.61 2.79
C GLY A 122 -9.63 1.71 1.84
N HIS A 123 -8.43 2.25 2.08
CA HIS A 123 -7.74 3.18 1.20
C HIS A 123 -7.06 2.41 0.06
N TYR A 124 -7.86 1.98 -0.90
CA TYR A 124 -7.36 1.17 -2.01
C TYR A 124 -6.71 2.05 -3.07
N PRO A 125 -5.53 1.69 -3.59
CA PRO A 125 -4.94 2.34 -4.76
C PRO A 125 -5.91 2.38 -5.94
N GLY A 126 -5.78 3.40 -6.81
CA GLY A 126 -6.35 3.33 -8.15
C GLY A 126 -5.83 2.08 -8.86
N SER A 127 -6.67 1.29 -9.53
CA SER A 127 -6.22 0.01 -10.05
C SER A 127 -6.87 -0.41 -11.35
N ALA A 128 -6.05 -0.94 -12.28
CA ALA A 128 -6.52 -1.75 -13.40
C ALA A 128 -6.14 -3.21 -13.15
N LEU A 129 -7.09 -4.12 -13.41
CA LEU A 129 -6.88 -5.57 -13.43
C LEU A 129 -7.10 -6.06 -14.85
N ILE A 130 -6.03 -6.59 -15.46
CA ILE A 130 -5.96 -6.90 -16.89
C ILE A 130 -5.61 -8.36 -17.07
N THR A 131 -6.34 -9.07 -17.92
CA THR A 131 -5.96 -10.42 -18.35
C THR A 131 -5.07 -10.33 -19.58
N VAL A 132 -3.92 -11.00 -19.52
CA VAL A 132 -2.96 -11.11 -20.61
C VAL A 132 -2.92 -12.57 -21.11
N SER A 133 -2.50 -12.75 -22.35
CA SER A 133 -2.41 -14.07 -22.96
C SER A 133 -1.29 -14.93 -22.34
N ASN A 134 -0.17 -14.30 -21.92
CA ASN A 134 0.96 -14.98 -21.30
C ASN A 134 1.91 -13.97 -20.65
N PHE A 135 2.83 -14.47 -19.83
CA PHE A 135 3.98 -13.73 -19.27
C PHE A 135 5.28 -14.16 -19.96
N ALA A 136 6.27 -13.27 -19.93
CA ALA A 136 7.60 -13.56 -20.47
C ALA A 136 8.30 -14.72 -19.75
N VAL A 137 7.90 -14.99 -18.49
CA VAL A 137 8.51 -16.03 -17.66
C VAL A 137 7.51 -17.16 -17.43
N PRO A 138 7.82 -18.41 -17.83
CA PRO A 138 6.95 -19.56 -17.60
C PRO A 138 6.66 -19.78 -16.11
N GLY A 139 5.42 -20.16 -15.79
CA GLY A 139 4.97 -20.40 -14.41
C GLY A 139 4.49 -19.15 -13.66
N VAL A 140 4.66 -17.95 -14.24
CA VAL A 140 4.05 -16.73 -13.70
C VAL A 140 2.57 -16.72 -13.99
N ALA A 141 1.77 -16.45 -12.97
CA ALA A 141 0.32 -16.33 -13.05
C ALA A 141 -0.17 -14.89 -12.82
N ILE A 142 0.68 -14.05 -12.22
CA ILE A 142 0.38 -12.66 -11.90
C ILE A 142 1.67 -11.82 -11.91
N GLU A 143 1.57 -10.58 -12.38
CA GLU A 143 2.56 -9.53 -12.25
C GLU A 143 1.87 -8.24 -11.82
N ILE A 144 2.50 -7.46 -10.96
CA ILE A 144 1.96 -6.18 -10.48
C ILE A 144 3.04 -5.10 -10.62
N GLN A 145 2.65 -3.94 -11.13
CA GLN A 145 3.45 -2.71 -11.08
C GLN A 145 2.64 -1.61 -10.40
N GLY A 146 3.31 -0.56 -9.89
CA GLY A 146 2.59 0.50 -9.21
C GLY A 146 3.41 1.76 -8.97
N VAL A 147 2.75 2.74 -8.37
CA VAL A 147 3.37 3.99 -7.93
C VAL A 147 2.99 4.21 -6.48
N ALA A 148 3.95 4.66 -5.68
CA ALA A 148 3.73 5.11 -4.31
C ALA A 148 4.15 6.59 -4.17
N VAL A 149 3.53 7.31 -3.23
CA VAL A 149 3.90 8.68 -2.86
C VAL A 149 4.17 8.72 -1.37
N ILE A 150 5.44 8.93 -1.01
CA ILE A 150 5.91 8.92 0.38
C ILE A 150 5.92 10.34 0.93
N GLY A 151 5.26 10.58 2.06
CA GLY A 151 5.19 11.90 2.68
C GLY A 151 4.25 12.84 1.93
N ASP A 152 3.16 12.31 1.39
CA ASP A 152 2.08 13.09 0.80
C ASP A 152 1.48 14.07 1.83
N LYS A 153 1.07 15.26 1.39
CA LYS A 153 0.49 16.30 2.24
C LYS A 153 -1.01 16.20 2.39
N CYS A 154 -1.66 15.47 1.49
CA CYS A 154 -3.10 15.21 1.55
C CYS A 154 -3.42 13.96 2.36
N SER A 155 -4.66 13.85 2.81
CA SER A 155 -5.23 12.62 3.35
C SER A 155 -6.76 12.71 3.29
N ASN A 156 -7.45 11.59 3.50
CA ASN A 156 -8.92 11.63 3.63
C ASN A 156 -9.40 12.46 4.83
N ALA A 157 -8.57 12.60 5.87
CA ALA A 157 -8.87 13.48 7.03
C ALA A 157 -8.48 14.95 6.76
N SER A 158 -7.57 15.20 5.83
CA SER A 158 -7.11 16.54 5.39
C SER A 158 -6.98 16.54 3.87
N PRO A 159 -8.10 16.71 3.13
CA PRO A 159 -8.11 16.67 1.68
C PRO A 159 -7.19 17.73 1.06
N CYS A 160 -6.71 17.44 -0.14
CA CYS A 160 -6.00 18.45 -0.92
C CYS A 160 -6.92 19.64 -1.16
N SER A 161 -6.46 20.85 -0.87
CA SER A 161 -7.24 22.07 -1.11
C SER A 161 -7.66 22.14 -2.58
N PRO A 162 -8.93 22.42 -2.88
CA PRO A 162 -9.34 22.71 -4.24
C PRO A 162 -8.55 23.92 -4.76
N ARG A 163 -7.96 23.79 -5.92
CA ARG A 163 -7.26 24.90 -6.59
C ARG A 163 -8.25 25.82 -7.27
#